data_6d43fa1923dd35c85056826d2d0f044e
#
_entry.id   6d43fa1923dd35c85056826d2d0f044e
#
_cell.length_a   1.000
_cell.length_b   1.000
_cell.length_c   1.000
_cell.angle_alpha   90.00
_cell.angle_beta   90.00
_cell.angle_gamma   90.00
#
_symmetry.space_group_name_H-M   'P 1'
#
loop_
_entity.id
_entity.type
_entity.pdbx_description
1 polymer ?
#
loop_
_entity_poly.entity_id
_entity_poly.type
_entity_poly.pdbx_seq_one_letter_code
_entity_poly.pdbx_strand_id
1 'polypeptide(L)'
;MRGFWSRALRRPWLMAACLALPLAQGCAPVRGVGDMGVVIERASGSVEVVETTGQTVLSRVEGLGDLSHASLVYSRDGRFGFVFGRDGGLSKVDLLTGQLVGRVMQSGNSIGGAISQDGKLVAVANYQPGGVRVFDAETLRQVADIPAIGADGRSSKVVGIEDSTDGCFVFSLFDSDEIWVADLKVPAKPVVTKFTGIGSKPYDALISPDGRYYIAGLFGEDGFALLDLWNLDAGVKRVLPDYGRGEKRTAVYKMPHLEGWGMTEDLVFLPAMGRHEVLIVERAGWREVGRVPVVGQPVFVMAQPDGRRIWVNFAHPDNGHLQVIDVPSRKVVKSLQPGPAVMHMEFTPRGEHVWVSVRDGDRVEVYDTATFERISTLPATKPSGIFFTSRAHKIGL
;
A
#
# COMPACT_ATOMS: atom_id res chain seq x y z
N MET A 1 -2.29 64.94 87.41
CA MET A 1 -3.72 64.62 87.10
C MET A 1 -3.85 63.99 85.78
N ARG A 2 -4.41 62.75 85.73
CA ARG A 2 -5.02 62.06 84.53
C ARG A 2 -4.25 62.14 83.23
N GLY A 3 -3.56 61.16 82.64
CA GLY A 3 -3.90 59.76 82.46
C GLY A 3 -4.75 59.57 81.19
N PHE A 4 -4.14 59.32 79.98
CA PHE A 4 -4.88 58.72 78.87
C PHE A 4 -4.00 57.69 78.19
N TRP A 5 -4.44 56.47 78.29
CA TRP A 5 -3.87 55.29 77.59
C TRP A 5 -4.51 55.20 76.20
N SER A 6 -3.74 55.20 75.17
CA SER A 6 -4.20 54.82 73.81
C SER A 6 -3.74 53.39 73.45
N ARG A 7 -4.69 52.50 73.34
CA ARG A 7 -4.50 51.13 72.86
C ARG A 7 -4.20 51.10 71.37
N ALA A 8 -3.02 50.59 71.02
CA ALA A 8 -2.67 50.28 69.66
C ALA A 8 -3.25 48.91 69.31
N LEU A 9 -4.17 48.87 68.33
CA LEU A 9 -4.70 47.66 67.68
C LEU A 9 -3.65 47.05 66.77
N ARG A 10 -3.14 45.86 67.15
CA ARG A 10 -2.35 45.01 66.29
C ARG A 10 -3.26 44.32 65.30
N ARG A 11 -3.12 44.60 63.98
CA ARG A 11 -3.70 43.81 62.86
C ARG A 11 -2.82 42.60 62.61
N PRO A 12 -3.39 41.38 62.49
CA PRO A 12 -2.63 40.22 62.07
C PRO A 12 -2.49 40.27 60.53
N TRP A 13 -1.26 40.18 60.05
CA TRP A 13 -0.93 39.96 58.60
C TRP A 13 -1.21 38.50 58.29
N LEU A 14 -2.24 38.24 57.48
CA LEU A 14 -2.47 36.96 56.85
C LEU A 14 -1.45 36.84 55.70
N MET A 15 -0.40 36.07 55.89
CA MET A 15 0.46 35.59 54.78
C MET A 15 -0.34 34.57 53.97
N ALA A 16 -0.80 34.95 52.82
CA ALA A 16 -1.29 34.03 51.81
C ALA A 16 -0.09 33.29 51.20
N ALA A 17 0.13 32.04 51.60
CA ALA A 17 1.08 31.15 50.94
C ALA A 17 0.49 30.72 49.59
N CYS A 18 0.94 31.34 48.49
CA CYS A 18 0.71 30.81 47.17
C CYS A 18 1.50 29.52 47.01
N LEU A 19 0.83 28.37 47.11
CA LEU A 19 1.34 27.10 46.64
C LEU A 19 1.42 27.17 45.09
N ALA A 20 2.58 27.47 44.55
CA ALA A 20 2.90 27.24 43.16
C ALA A 20 3.06 25.71 42.97
N LEU A 21 2.01 25.04 42.51
CA LEU A 21 2.12 23.70 41.91
C LEU A 21 3.01 23.80 40.69
N PRO A 22 4.15 23.07 40.60
CA PRO A 22 4.87 22.95 39.37
C PRO A 22 3.97 22.16 38.42
N LEU A 23 3.46 22.80 37.38
CA LEU A 23 2.97 22.14 36.19
C LEU A 23 4.17 21.38 35.61
N ALA A 24 4.30 20.11 35.95
CA ALA A 24 5.13 19.19 35.20
C ALA A 24 4.55 19.12 33.80
N GLN A 25 5.01 20.00 32.89
CA GLN A 25 4.88 19.78 31.49
C GLN A 25 5.71 18.53 31.17
N GLY A 26 5.08 17.37 31.28
CA GLY A 26 5.65 16.14 30.73
C GLY A 26 5.90 16.43 29.25
N CYS A 27 7.17 16.47 28.85
CA CYS A 27 7.50 16.40 27.43
C CYS A 27 6.77 15.18 26.88
N ALA A 28 5.82 15.38 25.97
CA ALA A 28 5.26 14.27 25.22
C ALA A 28 6.45 13.49 24.63
N PRO A 29 6.46 12.16 24.75
CA PRO A 29 7.59 11.39 24.24
C PRO A 29 7.75 11.72 22.76
N VAL A 30 8.96 12.13 22.37
CA VAL A 30 9.29 12.38 20.97
C VAL A 30 9.18 11.03 20.26
N ARG A 31 8.22 10.93 19.32
CA ARG A 31 7.98 9.71 18.57
C ARG A 31 8.43 9.90 17.12
N GLY A 32 9.16 8.91 16.58
CA GLY A 32 9.45 8.79 15.16
C GLY A 32 8.39 7.98 14.42
N VAL A 33 8.46 7.96 13.10
CA VAL A 33 7.52 7.21 12.25
C VAL A 33 8.06 5.84 11.81
N GLY A 34 9.28 5.50 12.14
CA GLY A 34 9.99 4.33 11.59
C GLY A 34 9.38 2.97 11.93
N ASP A 35 8.58 2.89 12.98
CA ASP A 35 7.85 1.69 13.40
C ASP A 35 6.33 1.83 13.26
N MET A 36 5.87 2.81 12.50
CA MET A 36 4.44 3.06 12.31
C MET A 36 3.89 2.42 11.04
N GLY A 37 2.58 2.34 10.97
CA GLY A 37 1.85 1.87 9.81
C GLY A 37 0.38 2.26 9.85
N VAL A 38 -0.32 1.87 8.79
CA VAL A 38 -1.75 2.10 8.64
C VAL A 38 -2.45 0.78 8.32
N VAL A 39 -3.57 0.53 8.98
CA VAL A 39 -4.53 -0.53 8.67
C VAL A 39 -5.80 0.10 8.11
N ILE A 40 -6.22 -0.30 6.93
CA ILE A 40 -7.45 0.20 6.31
C ILE A 40 -8.65 -0.58 6.86
N GLU A 41 -9.62 0.14 7.43
CA GLU A 41 -10.91 -0.37 7.87
C GLU A 41 -11.99 -0.07 6.82
N ARG A 42 -12.14 -0.99 5.88
CA ARG A 42 -12.92 -0.76 4.66
C ARG A 42 -14.41 -0.53 4.85
N ALA A 43 -15.01 -1.05 5.91
CA ALA A 43 -16.46 -0.94 6.15
C ALA A 43 -16.86 0.38 6.83
N SER A 44 -15.95 0.98 7.59
CA SER A 44 -16.20 2.20 8.34
C SER A 44 -15.67 3.47 7.67
N GLY A 45 -14.89 3.33 6.58
CA GLY A 45 -14.27 4.49 5.95
C GLY A 45 -13.25 5.18 6.86
N SER A 46 -12.53 4.39 7.63
CA SER A 46 -11.50 4.83 8.57
C SER A 46 -10.20 4.06 8.37
N VAL A 47 -9.16 4.56 8.99
CA VAL A 47 -7.89 3.86 9.10
C VAL A 47 -7.41 3.87 10.54
N GLU A 48 -6.73 2.81 10.95
CA GLU A 48 -6.00 2.78 12.21
C GLU A 48 -4.53 3.09 11.94
N VAL A 49 -3.99 4.04 12.70
CA VAL A 49 -2.55 4.27 12.80
C VAL A 49 -2.02 3.32 13.86
N VAL A 50 -1.09 2.48 13.47
CA VAL A 50 -0.54 1.43 14.34
C VAL A 50 0.96 1.60 14.53
N GLU A 51 1.48 0.97 15.58
CA GLU A 51 2.92 0.82 15.76
C GLU A 51 3.31 -0.66 15.87
N THR A 52 4.43 -1.00 15.25
CA THR A 52 4.85 -2.41 15.10
C THR A 52 5.69 -2.92 16.26
N THR A 53 6.36 -2.06 17.01
CA THR A 53 7.23 -2.44 18.14
C THR A 53 6.42 -3.00 19.31
N GLY A 54 5.43 -2.25 19.79
CA GLY A 54 4.52 -2.69 20.87
C GLY A 54 3.26 -3.39 20.35
N GLN A 55 3.08 -3.45 19.02
CA GLN A 55 1.92 -4.07 18.37
C GLN A 55 0.60 -3.47 18.89
N THR A 56 0.49 -2.15 18.81
CA THR A 56 -0.64 -1.39 19.33
C THR A 56 -1.27 -0.47 18.30
N VAL A 57 -2.55 -0.17 18.50
CA VAL A 57 -3.26 0.90 17.80
C VAL A 57 -2.97 2.21 18.51
N LEU A 58 -2.47 3.21 17.78
CA LEU A 58 -2.16 4.53 18.31
C LEU A 58 -3.34 5.48 18.22
N SER A 59 -4.03 5.45 17.10
CA SER A 59 -5.19 6.28 16.83
C SER A 59 -6.03 5.70 15.71
N ARG A 60 -7.28 6.15 15.63
CA ARG A 60 -8.20 5.86 14.53
C ARG A 60 -8.59 7.16 13.86
N VAL A 61 -8.48 7.21 12.54
CA VAL A 61 -8.80 8.38 11.71
C VAL A 61 -10.04 8.06 10.88
N GLU A 62 -11.08 8.82 11.07
CA GLU A 62 -12.38 8.65 10.40
C GLU A 62 -12.61 9.69 9.28
N GLY A 63 -13.66 9.51 8.50
CA GLY A 63 -14.07 10.49 7.48
C GLY A 63 -13.34 10.36 6.14
N LEU A 64 -12.74 9.19 5.85
CA LEU A 64 -12.02 8.96 4.61
C LEU A 64 -12.93 8.50 3.44
N GLY A 65 -14.24 8.35 3.68
CA GLY A 65 -15.21 7.98 2.66
C GLY A 65 -15.26 6.47 2.36
N ASP A 66 -15.51 6.09 1.12
CA ASP A 66 -15.60 4.68 0.74
C ASP A 66 -14.21 4.06 0.58
N LEU A 67 -13.81 3.23 1.53
CA LEU A 67 -12.57 2.45 1.51
C LEU A 67 -12.81 0.97 1.15
N SER A 68 -13.92 0.63 0.53
CA SER A 68 -14.24 -0.75 0.11
C SER A 68 -13.21 -1.34 -0.87
N HIS A 69 -12.49 -0.49 -1.57
CA HIS A 69 -11.26 -0.76 -2.30
C HIS A 69 -10.36 0.47 -2.16
N ALA A 70 -9.32 0.35 -1.37
CA ALA A 70 -8.42 1.46 -1.06
C ALA A 70 -6.97 0.99 -1.00
N SER A 71 -6.07 1.88 -1.35
CA SER A 71 -4.64 1.74 -1.18
C SER A 71 -4.04 2.99 -0.53
N LEU A 72 -2.75 2.95 -0.23
CA LEU A 72 -2.06 4.02 0.46
C LEU A 72 -0.61 4.10 0.01
N VAL A 73 -0.12 5.32 -0.16
CA VAL A 73 1.32 5.62 -0.26
C VAL A 73 1.74 6.61 0.82
N TYR A 74 3.02 6.64 1.15
CA TYR A 74 3.56 7.53 2.17
C TYR A 74 4.34 8.69 1.59
N SER A 75 4.33 9.85 2.29
CA SER A 75 5.34 10.88 2.07
C SER A 75 6.75 10.29 2.32
N ARG A 76 7.76 10.82 1.65
CA ARG A 76 9.11 10.24 1.72
C ARG A 76 9.75 10.32 3.12
N ASP A 77 9.26 11.19 4.00
CA ASP A 77 9.61 11.21 5.43
C ASP A 77 8.79 10.24 6.29
N GLY A 78 7.83 9.51 5.70
CA GLY A 78 6.96 8.56 6.37
C GLY A 78 5.89 9.19 7.29
N ARG A 79 5.80 10.52 7.36
CA ARG A 79 4.88 11.22 8.27
C ARG A 79 3.44 11.20 7.80
N PHE A 80 3.22 11.39 6.50
CA PHE A 80 1.88 11.47 5.93
C PHE A 80 1.53 10.24 5.11
N GLY A 81 0.35 9.67 5.35
CA GLY A 81 -0.28 8.67 4.50
C GLY A 81 -1.26 9.33 3.53
N PHE A 82 -1.14 9.03 2.23
CA PHE A 82 -2.10 9.42 1.21
C PHE A 82 -2.98 8.23 0.88
N VAL A 83 -4.24 8.28 1.30
CA VAL A 83 -5.21 7.19 1.13
C VAL A 83 -6.10 7.48 -0.07
N PHE A 84 -6.17 6.51 -0.98
CA PHE A 84 -7.00 6.55 -2.19
C PHE A 84 -8.29 5.79 -1.95
N GLY A 85 -9.42 6.51 -1.91
CA GLY A 85 -10.74 5.93 -1.68
C GLY A 85 -11.44 5.56 -2.99
N ARG A 86 -12.28 4.52 -2.93
CA ARG A 86 -13.04 4.07 -4.08
C ARG A 86 -14.02 5.11 -4.62
N ASP A 87 -14.50 6.01 -3.77
CA ASP A 87 -15.38 7.13 -4.14
C ASP A 87 -14.65 8.26 -4.90
N GLY A 88 -13.36 8.09 -5.21
CA GLY A 88 -12.54 9.11 -5.84
C GLY A 88 -11.92 10.11 -4.87
N GLY A 89 -12.03 9.86 -3.58
CA GLY A 89 -11.39 10.69 -2.54
C GLY A 89 -9.88 10.43 -2.44
N LEU A 90 -9.11 11.51 -2.34
CA LEU A 90 -7.71 11.51 -1.92
C LEU A 90 -7.64 12.15 -0.54
N SER A 91 -7.21 11.38 0.46
CA SER A 91 -7.11 11.82 1.86
C SER A 91 -5.66 11.85 2.31
N LYS A 92 -5.27 12.89 3.05
CA LYS A 92 -3.93 13.03 3.67
C LYS A 92 -4.06 12.88 5.19
N VAL A 93 -3.40 11.89 5.75
CA VAL A 93 -3.42 11.55 7.19
C VAL A 93 -2.04 11.82 7.78
N ASP A 94 -1.97 12.56 8.88
CA ASP A 94 -0.73 12.74 9.66
C ASP A 94 -0.64 11.61 10.70
N LEU A 95 0.35 10.73 10.56
CA LEU A 95 0.54 9.58 11.42
C LEU A 95 0.94 9.97 12.85
N LEU A 96 1.72 11.05 13.00
CA LEU A 96 2.20 11.49 14.32
C LEU A 96 1.09 12.07 15.20
N THR A 97 0.13 12.75 14.56
CA THR A 97 -1.01 13.35 15.28
C THR A 97 -2.27 12.50 15.23
N GLY A 98 -2.32 11.50 14.35
CA GLY A 98 -3.51 10.67 14.14
C GLY A 98 -4.70 11.47 13.58
N GLN A 99 -4.46 12.43 12.69
CA GLN A 99 -5.48 13.34 12.20
C GLN A 99 -5.60 13.31 10.67
N LEU A 100 -6.82 13.48 10.18
CA LEU A 100 -7.09 13.80 8.78
C LEU A 100 -6.69 15.25 8.52
N VAL A 101 -5.61 15.47 7.76
CA VAL A 101 -5.09 16.79 7.42
C VAL A 101 -5.94 17.44 6.33
N GLY A 102 -6.40 16.65 5.37
CA GLY A 102 -7.24 17.14 4.28
C GLY A 102 -7.76 16.00 3.42
N ARG A 103 -8.84 16.27 2.70
CA ARG A 103 -9.45 15.35 1.75
C ARG A 103 -10.01 16.10 0.56
N VAL A 104 -9.73 15.62 -0.64
CA VAL A 104 -10.26 16.17 -1.88
C VAL A 104 -11.01 15.10 -2.66
N MET A 105 -12.17 15.44 -3.18
CA MET A 105 -12.93 14.59 -4.10
C MET A 105 -12.49 14.91 -5.51
N GLN A 106 -11.73 14.02 -6.13
CA GLN A 106 -11.09 14.31 -7.42
C GLN A 106 -11.72 13.57 -8.60
N SER A 107 -12.47 12.50 -8.35
CA SER A 107 -13.17 11.73 -9.39
C SER A 107 -14.41 11.03 -8.82
N GLY A 108 -15.06 10.20 -9.63
CA GLY A 108 -16.18 9.37 -9.16
C GLY A 108 -15.77 7.94 -8.74
N ASN A 109 -14.59 7.48 -9.14
CA ASN A 109 -14.09 6.15 -8.79
C ASN A 109 -12.58 6.10 -9.03
N SER A 110 -11.80 5.93 -7.96
CA SER A 110 -10.37 5.69 -8.04
C SER A 110 -10.01 4.32 -7.45
N ILE A 111 -8.80 3.84 -7.74
CA ILE A 111 -8.38 2.51 -7.31
C ILE A 111 -7.03 2.52 -6.61
N GLY A 112 -6.19 3.48 -6.90
CA GLY A 112 -4.87 3.58 -6.32
C GLY A 112 -4.14 4.81 -6.78
N GLY A 113 -2.91 4.94 -6.39
CA GLY A 113 -2.05 6.06 -6.76
C GLY A 113 -0.62 5.81 -6.38
N ALA A 114 0.25 6.73 -6.78
CA ALA A 114 1.68 6.70 -6.52
C ALA A 114 2.16 8.07 -6.05
N ILE A 115 3.33 8.12 -5.42
CA ILE A 115 3.99 9.37 -5.02
C ILE A 115 5.33 9.48 -5.73
N SER A 116 5.64 10.66 -6.28
CA SER A 116 6.93 10.89 -6.96
C SER A 116 8.13 10.62 -6.05
N GLN A 117 9.27 10.26 -6.64
CA GLN A 117 10.48 9.95 -5.88
C GLN A 117 10.98 11.12 -5.01
N ASP A 118 10.73 12.37 -5.43
CA ASP A 118 11.03 13.57 -4.64
C ASP A 118 9.95 13.91 -3.59
N GLY A 119 8.87 13.13 -3.54
CA GLY A 119 7.77 13.28 -2.59
C GLY A 119 6.85 14.47 -2.82
N LYS A 120 6.96 15.18 -3.95
CA LYS A 120 6.21 16.41 -4.20
C LYS A 120 4.88 16.21 -4.89
N LEU A 121 4.72 15.12 -5.64
CA LEU A 121 3.53 14.86 -6.45
C LEU A 121 2.86 13.56 -6.04
N VAL A 122 1.55 13.58 -5.87
CA VAL A 122 0.71 12.41 -5.67
C VAL A 122 -0.17 12.24 -6.90
N ALA A 123 -0.03 11.12 -7.59
CA ALA A 123 -0.81 10.76 -8.77
C ALA A 123 -1.91 9.76 -8.40
N VAL A 124 -3.14 9.99 -8.89
CA VAL A 124 -4.31 9.15 -8.61
C VAL A 124 -4.80 8.52 -9.90
N ALA A 125 -4.86 7.19 -9.92
CA ALA A 125 -5.42 6.41 -11.03
C ALA A 125 -6.94 6.32 -10.92
N ASN A 126 -7.65 6.61 -12.03
CA ASN A 126 -9.09 6.67 -12.04
C ASN A 126 -9.73 5.63 -12.98
N TYR A 127 -10.79 4.97 -12.47
CA TYR A 127 -11.66 4.16 -13.32
C TYR A 127 -12.70 5.02 -14.04
N GLN A 128 -13.21 6.05 -13.36
CA GLN A 128 -14.19 6.99 -13.90
C GLN A 128 -13.82 8.43 -13.48
N PRO A 129 -13.64 9.31 -14.45
CA PRO A 129 -13.87 9.18 -15.90
C PRO A 129 -12.73 8.46 -16.66
N GLY A 130 -11.75 7.88 -15.97
CA GLY A 130 -10.46 7.42 -16.48
C GLY A 130 -9.39 8.49 -16.31
N GLY A 131 -8.14 8.16 -16.67
CA GLY A 131 -7.02 9.10 -16.57
C GLY A 131 -6.33 9.15 -15.22
N VAL A 132 -5.32 10.02 -15.16
CA VAL A 132 -4.52 10.26 -13.95
C VAL A 132 -4.63 11.73 -13.57
N ARG A 133 -4.98 12.00 -12.32
CA ARG A 133 -4.92 13.34 -11.75
C ARG A 133 -3.77 13.44 -10.77
N VAL A 134 -3.02 14.53 -10.89
CA VAL A 134 -1.80 14.73 -10.10
C VAL A 134 -1.98 15.92 -9.18
N PHE A 135 -1.57 15.75 -7.93
CA PHE A 135 -1.72 16.70 -6.85
C PHE A 135 -0.37 17.05 -6.25
N ASP A 136 -0.23 18.29 -5.84
CA ASP A 136 0.85 18.71 -4.95
C ASP A 136 0.67 18.02 -3.59
N ALA A 137 1.70 17.30 -3.14
CA ALA A 137 1.63 16.46 -1.94
C ALA A 137 1.49 17.27 -0.63
N GLU A 138 1.91 18.53 -0.62
CA GLU A 138 1.79 19.39 0.56
C GLU A 138 0.37 19.93 0.70
N THR A 139 -0.18 20.48 -0.37
CA THR A 139 -1.43 21.27 -0.37
C THR A 139 -2.67 20.50 -0.84
N LEU A 140 -2.51 19.35 -1.45
CA LEU A 140 -3.56 18.60 -2.17
C LEU A 140 -4.20 19.41 -3.33
N ARG A 141 -3.52 20.44 -3.84
CA ARG A 141 -3.98 21.17 -5.01
C ARG A 141 -3.65 20.37 -6.27
N GLN A 142 -4.63 20.22 -7.15
CA GLN A 142 -4.41 19.59 -8.45
C GLN A 142 -3.44 20.42 -9.30
N VAL A 143 -2.42 19.76 -9.87
CA VAL A 143 -1.36 20.39 -10.67
C VAL A 143 -1.30 19.84 -12.10
N ALA A 144 -1.88 18.65 -12.35
CA ALA A 144 -2.01 18.08 -13.69
C ALA A 144 -3.28 17.24 -13.81
N ASP A 145 -3.75 17.10 -15.06
CA ASP A 145 -4.78 16.14 -15.48
C ASP A 145 -4.31 15.48 -16.77
N ILE A 146 -4.28 14.16 -16.80
CA ILE A 146 -3.84 13.34 -17.92
C ILE A 146 -5.01 12.45 -18.33
N PRO A 147 -5.87 12.90 -19.26
CA PRO A 147 -6.97 12.07 -19.74
C PRO A 147 -6.45 10.81 -20.44
N ALA A 148 -6.92 9.65 -20.02
CA ALA A 148 -6.57 8.36 -20.63
C ALA A 148 -7.43 8.09 -21.85
N ILE A 149 -7.23 8.84 -22.93
CA ILE A 149 -7.85 8.58 -24.22
C ILE A 149 -6.92 7.68 -25.03
N GLY A 150 -7.32 6.43 -25.19
CA GLY A 150 -6.55 5.43 -25.93
C GLY A 150 -6.44 5.75 -27.43
N ALA A 151 -5.64 4.97 -28.12
CA ALA A 151 -5.47 5.10 -29.59
C ALA A 151 -6.78 4.89 -30.35
N ASP A 152 -7.74 4.18 -29.77
CA ASP A 152 -9.10 3.99 -30.29
C ASP A 152 -10.04 5.17 -30.06
N GLY A 153 -9.57 6.25 -29.43
CA GLY A 153 -10.34 7.46 -29.12
C GLY A 153 -11.29 7.34 -27.93
N ARG A 154 -11.30 6.21 -27.20
CA ARG A 154 -12.14 6.00 -26.05
C ARG A 154 -11.39 6.24 -24.75
N SER A 155 -12.15 6.65 -23.71
CA SER A 155 -11.61 6.74 -22.36
C SER A 155 -11.37 5.35 -21.77
N SER A 156 -10.24 5.16 -21.14
CA SER A 156 -9.86 3.91 -20.49
C SER A 156 -9.71 4.11 -18.97
N LYS A 157 -10.02 3.04 -18.24
CA LYS A 157 -9.61 2.92 -16.83
C LYS A 157 -8.08 2.91 -16.75
N VAL A 158 -7.55 3.63 -15.78
CA VAL A 158 -6.13 3.56 -15.44
C VAL A 158 -5.94 2.61 -14.26
N VAL A 159 -4.95 1.76 -14.38
CA VAL A 159 -4.60 0.72 -13.40
C VAL A 159 -3.08 0.59 -13.30
N GLY A 160 -2.58 -0.04 -12.24
CA GLY A 160 -1.16 -0.34 -12.08
C GLY A 160 -0.30 0.91 -12.21
N ILE A 161 -0.66 2.00 -11.53
CA ILE A 161 0.13 3.22 -11.55
C ILE A 161 1.26 3.12 -10.55
N GLU A 162 2.47 3.40 -11.03
CA GLU A 162 3.70 3.35 -10.25
C GLU A 162 4.51 4.62 -10.46
N ASP A 163 5.25 5.03 -9.44
CA ASP A 163 6.25 6.07 -9.57
C ASP A 163 7.53 5.49 -10.20
N SER A 164 8.15 6.29 -11.02
CA SER A 164 9.40 5.95 -11.70
C SER A 164 10.46 7.01 -11.40
N THR A 165 11.70 6.72 -11.78
CA THR A 165 12.80 7.70 -11.68
C THR A 165 12.48 8.97 -12.48
N ASP A 166 13.21 10.05 -12.18
CA ASP A 166 13.19 11.31 -12.94
C ASP A 166 11.83 12.05 -13.00
N GLY A 167 10.97 11.86 -12.00
CA GLY A 167 9.67 12.56 -11.92
C GLY A 167 8.63 12.02 -12.89
N CYS A 168 8.79 10.77 -13.32
CA CYS A 168 7.84 10.07 -14.17
C CYS A 168 6.89 9.19 -13.37
N PHE A 169 5.69 8.99 -13.94
CA PHE A 169 4.77 7.93 -13.54
C PHE A 169 4.50 7.02 -14.72
N VAL A 170 4.39 5.72 -14.47
CA VAL A 170 4.03 4.72 -15.46
C VAL A 170 2.73 4.05 -15.06
N PHE A 171 1.85 3.79 -16.01
CA PHE A 171 0.54 3.20 -15.76
C PHE A 171 -0.02 2.49 -16.99
N SER A 172 -0.96 1.59 -16.74
CA SER A 172 -1.66 0.82 -17.77
C SER A 172 -3.06 1.36 -18.04
N LEU A 173 -3.46 1.33 -19.31
CA LEU A 173 -4.81 1.61 -19.77
C LEU A 173 -5.53 0.28 -20.03
N PHE A 174 -6.41 -0.10 -19.10
CA PHE A 174 -7.07 -1.41 -19.11
C PHE A 174 -7.94 -1.68 -20.33
N ASP A 175 -8.70 -0.67 -20.77
CA ASP A 175 -9.68 -0.85 -21.86
C ASP A 175 -9.06 -0.61 -23.25
N SER A 176 -7.84 -0.07 -23.32
CA SER A 176 -7.16 0.32 -24.57
C SER A 176 -5.92 -0.52 -24.89
N ASP A 177 -5.55 -1.46 -24.00
CA ASP A 177 -4.38 -2.34 -24.20
C ASP A 177 -3.07 -1.54 -24.36
N GLU A 178 -2.86 -0.52 -23.49
CA GLU A 178 -1.74 0.39 -23.59
C GLU A 178 -0.99 0.53 -22.25
N ILE A 179 0.30 0.88 -22.31
CA ILE A 179 1.11 1.39 -21.21
C ILE A 179 1.57 2.80 -21.55
N TRP A 180 1.41 3.72 -20.60
CA TRP A 180 1.85 5.10 -20.76
C TRP A 180 2.89 5.46 -19.70
N VAL A 181 3.89 6.25 -20.11
CA VAL A 181 4.88 6.89 -19.24
C VAL A 181 4.67 8.40 -19.31
N ALA A 182 4.32 9.00 -18.19
CA ALA A 182 4.08 10.43 -18.06
C ALA A 182 5.25 11.11 -17.36
N ASP A 183 5.99 11.96 -18.07
CA ASP A 183 7.01 12.85 -17.51
C ASP A 183 6.32 14.10 -16.95
N LEU A 184 6.49 14.32 -15.64
CA LEU A 184 5.92 15.42 -14.87
C LEU A 184 7.00 16.36 -14.31
N LYS A 185 8.19 16.41 -14.91
CA LYS A 185 9.21 17.43 -14.55
C LYS A 185 8.65 18.84 -14.59
N VAL A 186 7.70 19.09 -15.47
CA VAL A 186 6.89 20.30 -15.51
C VAL A 186 5.41 19.90 -15.39
N PRO A 187 4.85 19.81 -14.18
CA PRO A 187 3.52 19.24 -13.95
C PRO A 187 2.40 19.90 -14.78
N ALA A 188 2.49 21.21 -15.03
CA ALA A 188 1.52 21.94 -15.85
C ALA A 188 1.59 21.59 -17.36
N LYS A 189 2.60 20.83 -17.80
CA LYS A 189 2.80 20.40 -19.19
C LYS A 189 3.30 18.97 -19.24
N PRO A 190 2.48 17.97 -18.87
CA PRO A 190 2.87 16.55 -18.90
C PRO A 190 3.28 16.14 -20.31
N VAL A 191 4.38 15.39 -20.41
CA VAL A 191 4.78 14.74 -21.67
C VAL A 191 4.52 13.25 -21.52
N VAL A 192 3.71 12.67 -22.44
CA VAL A 192 3.28 11.27 -22.34
C VAL A 192 3.82 10.45 -23.49
N THR A 193 4.63 9.45 -23.19
CA THR A 193 5.06 8.39 -24.12
C THR A 193 4.07 7.23 -24.03
N LYS A 194 3.56 6.79 -25.18
CA LYS A 194 2.49 5.79 -25.26
C LYS A 194 2.98 4.52 -25.97
N PHE A 195 2.70 3.37 -25.36
CA PHE A 195 2.95 2.05 -25.93
C PHE A 195 1.62 1.35 -26.16
N THR A 196 1.28 1.06 -27.40
CA THR A 196 0.00 0.49 -27.83
C THR A 196 0.13 -1.00 -28.17
N GLY A 197 -0.99 -1.76 -28.07
CA GLY A 197 -0.99 -3.17 -28.45
C GLY A 197 -0.10 -4.05 -27.58
N ILE A 198 0.02 -3.70 -26.31
CA ILE A 198 0.97 -4.36 -25.39
C ILE A 198 0.45 -5.70 -24.84
N GLY A 199 -0.75 -6.09 -25.18
CA GLY A 199 -1.46 -7.27 -24.72
C GLY A 199 -2.79 -6.92 -24.08
N SER A 200 -3.70 -7.91 -24.03
CA SER A 200 -5.10 -7.67 -23.72
C SER A 200 -5.33 -7.40 -22.23
N LYS A 201 -5.95 -6.25 -21.96
CA LYS A 201 -6.39 -5.82 -20.61
C LYS A 201 -5.26 -5.85 -19.58
N PRO A 202 -4.20 -5.04 -19.75
CA PRO A 202 -3.22 -4.88 -18.69
C PRO A 202 -3.94 -4.43 -17.44
N TYR A 203 -3.59 -5.00 -16.27
CA TYR A 203 -4.29 -4.69 -15.04
C TYR A 203 -3.34 -4.11 -14.01
N ASP A 204 -2.96 -4.91 -13.06
CA ASP A 204 -2.08 -4.49 -11.99
C ASP A 204 -0.62 -4.56 -12.45
N ALA A 205 0.24 -3.77 -11.84
CA ALA A 205 1.62 -3.67 -12.25
C ALA A 205 2.56 -3.57 -11.06
N LEU A 206 3.84 -3.74 -11.33
CA LEU A 206 4.92 -3.63 -10.38
C LEU A 206 6.12 -3.01 -11.06
N ILE A 207 6.87 -2.17 -10.34
CA ILE A 207 8.23 -1.78 -10.73
C ILE A 207 9.25 -2.68 -10.02
N SER A 208 10.26 -3.14 -10.75
CA SER A 208 11.38 -3.85 -10.13
C SER A 208 12.12 -2.95 -9.11
N PRO A 209 12.69 -3.51 -8.02
CA PRO A 209 13.31 -2.71 -6.95
C PRO A 209 14.43 -1.77 -7.39
N ASP A 210 15.04 -2.03 -8.55
CA ASP A 210 16.04 -1.16 -9.19
C ASP A 210 15.41 -0.02 -10.02
N GLY A 211 14.08 0.06 -10.09
CA GLY A 211 13.34 1.07 -10.87
C GLY A 211 13.40 0.88 -12.38
N ARG A 212 13.92 -0.25 -12.86
CA ARG A 212 14.17 -0.45 -14.28
C ARG A 212 12.97 -1.00 -15.05
N TYR A 213 12.33 -2.04 -14.53
CA TYR A 213 11.28 -2.74 -15.26
C TYR A 213 9.91 -2.46 -14.67
N TYR A 214 9.01 -1.97 -15.52
CA TYR A 214 7.58 -1.97 -15.24
C TYR A 214 6.97 -3.22 -15.87
N ILE A 215 6.23 -3.96 -15.06
CA ILE A 215 5.66 -5.25 -15.46
C ILE A 215 4.18 -5.21 -15.19
N ALA A 216 3.35 -5.34 -16.23
CA ALA A 216 1.91 -5.37 -16.11
C ALA A 216 1.38 -6.78 -16.40
N GLY A 217 0.53 -7.29 -15.49
CA GLY A 217 -0.20 -8.53 -15.71
C GLY A 217 -1.33 -8.35 -16.71
N LEU A 218 -1.58 -9.34 -17.54
CA LEU A 218 -2.62 -9.29 -18.56
C LEU A 218 -3.86 -10.05 -18.09
N PHE A 219 -4.96 -9.32 -17.89
CA PHE A 219 -6.22 -9.93 -17.47
C PHE A 219 -6.97 -10.58 -18.63
N GLY A 220 -6.77 -10.08 -19.84
CA GLY A 220 -7.44 -10.56 -21.06
C GLY A 220 -6.83 -11.83 -21.66
N GLU A 221 -5.58 -12.13 -21.36
CA GLU A 221 -4.81 -13.25 -21.90
C GLU A 221 -3.72 -13.70 -20.94
N ASP A 222 -3.02 -14.79 -21.25
CA ASP A 222 -1.86 -15.23 -20.49
C ASP A 222 -0.62 -14.36 -20.76
N GLY A 223 0.28 -14.26 -19.79
CA GLY A 223 1.54 -13.53 -19.89
C GLY A 223 1.53 -12.14 -19.27
N PHE A 224 2.66 -11.45 -19.48
CA PHE A 224 2.92 -10.10 -18.97
C PHE A 224 3.44 -9.19 -20.08
N ALA A 225 3.17 -7.89 -19.90
CA ALA A 225 3.81 -6.81 -20.64
C ALA A 225 4.96 -6.25 -19.79
N LEU A 226 6.18 -6.30 -20.33
CA LEU A 226 7.42 -5.84 -19.69
C LEU A 226 7.94 -4.62 -20.45
N LEU A 227 8.07 -3.48 -19.77
CA LEU A 227 8.66 -2.26 -20.26
C LEU A 227 9.98 -1.96 -19.54
N ASP A 228 11.07 -1.81 -20.28
CA ASP A 228 12.35 -1.34 -19.75
C ASP A 228 12.34 0.20 -19.67
N LEU A 229 12.14 0.75 -18.48
CA LEU A 229 12.07 2.19 -18.26
C LEU A 229 13.40 2.91 -18.49
N TRP A 230 14.53 2.18 -18.52
CA TRP A 230 15.83 2.72 -18.86
C TRP A 230 16.09 2.74 -20.37
N ASN A 231 15.25 2.05 -21.15
CA ASN A 231 15.35 2.00 -22.60
C ASN A 231 13.96 1.95 -23.24
N LEU A 232 13.24 3.06 -23.22
CA LEU A 232 11.88 3.17 -23.76
C LEU A 232 11.80 2.86 -25.26
N ASP A 233 12.88 3.14 -26.00
CA ASP A 233 12.93 2.87 -27.46
C ASP A 233 12.86 1.38 -27.79
N ALA A 234 13.20 0.50 -26.85
CA ALA A 234 13.05 -0.95 -27.05
C ALA A 234 11.59 -1.41 -27.08
N GLY A 235 10.65 -0.55 -26.64
CA GLY A 235 9.24 -0.86 -26.56
C GLY A 235 8.90 -1.91 -25.51
N VAL A 236 7.64 -2.36 -25.52
CA VAL A 236 7.14 -3.38 -24.61
C VAL A 236 7.42 -4.78 -25.14
N LYS A 237 7.90 -5.67 -24.28
CA LYS A 237 8.13 -7.08 -24.55
C LYS A 237 7.06 -7.94 -23.90
N ARG A 238 6.65 -9.01 -24.57
CA ARG A 238 5.81 -10.06 -23.97
C ARG A 238 6.71 -11.09 -23.30
N VAL A 239 6.42 -11.38 -22.03
CA VAL A 239 7.15 -12.39 -21.24
C VAL A 239 6.16 -13.37 -20.60
N LEU A 240 6.61 -14.59 -20.33
CA LEU A 240 5.84 -15.66 -19.72
C LEU A 240 4.50 -15.92 -20.44
N PRO A 241 4.50 -16.25 -21.73
CA PRO A 241 3.29 -16.35 -22.54
C PRO A 241 2.31 -17.43 -22.07
N ASP A 242 2.80 -18.43 -21.34
CA ASP A 242 1.98 -19.51 -20.75
C ASP A 242 1.58 -19.25 -19.30
N TYR A 243 1.76 -18.00 -18.84
CA TYR A 243 1.47 -17.65 -17.45
C TYR A 243 -0.03 -17.62 -17.19
N GLY A 244 -0.40 -18.40 -16.24
CA GLY A 244 -1.25 -18.30 -15.17
C GLY A 244 -2.73 -18.12 -15.21
N ARG A 245 -3.34 -17.68 -16.29
CA ARG A 245 -4.80 -17.55 -16.33
C ARG A 245 -5.50 -18.92 -16.22
N GLY A 246 -4.94 -19.92 -16.87
CA GLY A 246 -5.48 -21.26 -16.94
C GLY A 246 -6.77 -21.36 -17.76
N GLU A 247 -7.19 -22.58 -18.10
CA GLU A 247 -8.41 -22.85 -18.87
C GLU A 247 -9.67 -22.80 -18.02
N LYS A 248 -9.57 -23.14 -16.72
CA LYS A 248 -10.72 -23.17 -15.82
C LYS A 248 -10.85 -21.86 -15.04
N ARG A 249 -11.94 -21.16 -15.25
CA ARG A 249 -12.30 -20.03 -14.39
C ARG A 249 -12.69 -20.55 -13.02
N THR A 250 -12.05 -20.06 -11.98
CA THR A 250 -12.46 -20.28 -10.60
C THR A 250 -13.75 -19.51 -10.29
N ALA A 251 -14.50 -19.93 -9.27
CA ALA A 251 -15.75 -19.29 -8.86
C ALA A 251 -15.58 -17.80 -8.54
N VAL A 252 -14.43 -17.40 -8.04
CA VAL A 252 -14.02 -16.00 -7.86
C VAL A 252 -12.74 -15.78 -8.67
N TYR A 253 -12.88 -15.22 -9.84
CA TYR A 253 -11.74 -14.82 -10.65
C TYR A 253 -11.26 -13.46 -10.16
N LYS A 254 -10.23 -13.46 -9.33
CA LYS A 254 -9.53 -12.23 -8.93
C LYS A 254 -8.39 -11.93 -9.89
N MET A 255 -8.22 -10.66 -10.14
CA MET A 255 -7.09 -10.16 -10.91
C MET A 255 -5.79 -10.37 -10.15
N PRO A 256 -4.67 -10.66 -10.82
CA PRO A 256 -3.39 -10.77 -10.16
C PRO A 256 -3.04 -9.45 -9.49
N HIS A 257 -2.86 -9.49 -8.20
CA HIS A 257 -2.33 -8.35 -7.44
C HIS A 257 -0.81 -8.41 -7.48
N LEU A 258 -0.22 -7.59 -8.32
CA LEU A 258 1.22 -7.57 -8.53
C LEU A 258 1.96 -6.77 -7.45
N GLU A 259 1.31 -5.84 -6.78
CA GLU A 259 1.86 -5.13 -5.61
C GLU A 259 2.27 -6.05 -4.46
N GLY A 260 1.91 -7.31 -4.50
CA GLY A 260 2.26 -8.32 -3.52
C GLY A 260 3.16 -9.40 -4.09
N TRP A 261 4.02 -9.09 -5.05
CA TRP A 261 4.96 -10.10 -5.58
C TRP A 261 6.09 -10.37 -4.62
N GLY A 262 6.39 -11.64 -4.48
CA GLY A 262 7.61 -12.04 -3.83
C GLY A 262 8.79 -11.84 -4.78
N MET A 263 9.62 -10.86 -4.54
CA MET A 263 10.93 -10.76 -5.18
C MET A 263 12.03 -11.06 -4.18
N THR A 264 12.94 -11.92 -4.59
CA THR A 264 14.24 -12.11 -3.95
C THR A 264 15.33 -11.54 -4.84
N GLU A 265 16.59 -11.72 -4.50
CA GLU A 265 17.70 -11.21 -5.29
C GLU A 265 17.62 -11.68 -6.76
N ASP A 266 17.42 -12.98 -6.99
CA ASP A 266 17.47 -13.59 -8.32
C ASP A 266 16.11 -14.11 -8.83
N LEU A 267 15.12 -14.24 -7.96
CA LEU A 267 13.85 -14.90 -8.28
C LEU A 267 12.64 -13.99 -8.04
N VAL A 268 11.63 -14.20 -8.86
CA VAL A 268 10.30 -13.61 -8.73
C VAL A 268 9.29 -14.72 -8.52
N PHE A 269 8.42 -14.56 -7.54
CA PHE A 269 7.36 -15.49 -7.20
C PHE A 269 6.02 -14.85 -7.56
N LEU A 270 5.27 -15.49 -8.46
CA LEU A 270 4.07 -14.94 -9.06
C LEU A 270 2.85 -15.82 -8.77
N PRO A 271 1.68 -15.24 -8.47
CA PRO A 271 0.46 -16.02 -8.28
C PRO A 271 -0.07 -16.53 -9.62
N ALA A 272 0.01 -17.84 -9.87
CA ALA A 272 -0.61 -18.49 -11.04
C ALA A 272 -2.07 -18.83 -10.72
N MET A 273 -2.95 -17.85 -10.83
CA MET A 273 -4.29 -17.87 -10.28
C MET A 273 -5.18 -19.00 -10.79
N GLY A 274 -5.20 -19.25 -12.08
CA GLY A 274 -6.04 -20.29 -12.68
C GLY A 274 -5.52 -21.72 -12.47
N ARG A 275 -4.34 -21.87 -11.83
CA ARG A 275 -3.67 -23.19 -11.69
C ARG A 275 -3.42 -23.61 -10.25
N HIS A 276 -3.74 -22.77 -9.26
CA HIS A 276 -3.42 -22.98 -7.84
C HIS A 276 -1.93 -23.28 -7.62
N GLU A 277 -1.09 -22.46 -8.21
CA GLU A 277 0.36 -22.58 -8.16
C GLU A 277 0.99 -21.22 -7.94
N VAL A 278 2.17 -21.20 -7.34
CA VAL A 278 3.07 -20.05 -7.35
C VAL A 278 4.17 -20.33 -8.37
N LEU A 279 4.27 -19.47 -9.36
CA LEU A 279 5.28 -19.54 -10.41
C LEU A 279 6.60 -18.98 -9.89
N ILE A 280 7.70 -19.66 -10.19
CA ILE A 280 9.05 -19.19 -9.87
C ILE A 280 9.73 -18.76 -11.16
N VAL A 281 10.16 -17.53 -11.23
CA VAL A 281 10.72 -16.91 -12.42
C VAL A 281 12.12 -16.38 -12.12
N GLU A 282 13.07 -16.66 -13.00
CA GLU A 282 14.39 -16.05 -12.98
C GLU A 282 14.29 -14.58 -13.40
N ARG A 283 14.78 -13.67 -12.57
CA ARG A 283 14.65 -12.23 -12.78
C ARG A 283 15.44 -11.73 -13.98
N ALA A 284 16.65 -12.25 -14.19
CA ALA A 284 17.53 -11.77 -15.27
C ALA A 284 16.97 -11.97 -16.68
N GLY A 285 16.25 -13.08 -16.91
CA GLY A 285 15.70 -13.45 -18.22
C GLY A 285 14.18 -13.48 -18.28
N TRP A 286 13.48 -13.25 -17.19
CA TRP A 286 12.02 -13.39 -17.06
C TRP A 286 11.53 -14.76 -17.54
N ARG A 287 12.28 -15.81 -17.19
CA ARG A 287 12.03 -17.19 -17.58
C ARG A 287 11.54 -18.01 -16.39
N GLU A 288 10.51 -18.80 -16.61
CA GLU A 288 10.05 -19.77 -15.63
C GLU A 288 11.14 -20.81 -15.29
N VAL A 289 11.38 -21.02 -14.01
CA VAL A 289 12.35 -21.99 -13.49
C VAL A 289 11.74 -22.97 -12.49
N GLY A 290 10.43 -22.89 -12.24
CA GLY A 290 9.73 -23.83 -11.40
C GLY A 290 8.34 -23.34 -11.00
N ARG A 291 7.60 -24.24 -10.32
CA ARG A 291 6.27 -24.01 -9.78
C ARG A 291 6.11 -24.68 -8.42
N VAL A 292 5.31 -24.08 -7.55
CA VAL A 292 4.95 -24.65 -6.26
C VAL A 292 3.43 -24.79 -6.20
N PRO A 293 2.87 -26.01 -6.14
CA PRO A 293 1.46 -26.21 -5.90
C PRO A 293 1.05 -25.66 -4.53
N VAL A 294 -0.10 -24.97 -4.49
CA VAL A 294 -0.67 -24.37 -3.28
C VAL A 294 -2.13 -24.76 -3.11
N VAL A 295 -2.70 -24.51 -1.91
CA VAL A 295 -4.03 -25.03 -1.54
C VAL A 295 -5.18 -24.46 -2.37
N GLY A 296 -5.05 -23.25 -2.89
CA GLY A 296 -6.12 -22.57 -3.62
C GLY A 296 -5.60 -21.53 -4.60
N GLN A 297 -6.49 -20.69 -5.10
CA GLN A 297 -6.13 -19.60 -5.98
C GLN A 297 -5.31 -18.53 -5.23
N PRO A 298 -3.99 -18.41 -5.49
CA PRO A 298 -3.15 -17.43 -4.80
C PRO A 298 -3.54 -16.00 -5.20
N VAL A 299 -3.44 -15.06 -4.26
CA VAL A 299 -3.76 -13.63 -4.48
C VAL A 299 -2.53 -12.77 -4.25
N PHE A 300 -2.03 -12.71 -3.03
CA PHE A 300 -0.77 -12.06 -2.71
C PHE A 300 0.31 -13.12 -2.47
N VAL A 301 1.47 -12.89 -3.05
CA VAL A 301 2.65 -13.73 -2.92
C VAL A 301 3.78 -12.82 -2.47
N MET A 302 4.07 -12.77 -1.18
CA MET A 302 4.96 -11.78 -0.59
C MET A 302 6.25 -12.41 -0.08
N ALA A 303 7.39 -11.85 -0.46
CA ALA A 303 8.68 -12.27 0.06
C ALA A 303 8.91 -11.72 1.47
N GLN A 304 9.32 -12.59 2.40
CA GLN A 304 9.90 -12.15 3.65
C GLN A 304 11.16 -11.32 3.34
N PRO A 305 11.44 -10.24 4.07
CA PRO A 305 12.57 -9.33 3.77
C PRO A 305 13.94 -9.99 3.67
N ASP A 306 14.15 -11.13 4.34
CA ASP A 306 15.40 -11.92 4.24
C ASP A 306 15.50 -12.77 2.96
N GLY A 307 14.46 -12.77 2.12
CA GLY A 307 14.40 -13.54 0.87
C GLY A 307 14.31 -15.06 1.03
N ARG A 308 14.17 -15.59 2.24
CA ARG A 308 14.16 -17.03 2.49
C ARG A 308 12.80 -17.70 2.38
N ARG A 309 11.75 -16.93 2.59
CA ARG A 309 10.37 -17.44 2.62
C ARG A 309 9.43 -16.56 1.82
N ILE A 310 8.44 -17.19 1.22
CA ILE A 310 7.36 -16.55 0.50
C ILE A 310 6.06 -16.89 1.21
N TRP A 311 5.28 -15.88 1.56
CA TRP A 311 3.97 -16.04 2.19
C TRP A 311 2.87 -15.81 1.16
N VAL A 312 1.84 -16.67 1.19
CA VAL A 312 0.79 -16.70 0.15
C VAL A 312 -0.58 -16.73 0.82
N ASN A 313 -1.47 -15.82 0.46
CA ASN A 313 -2.90 -15.90 0.79
C ASN A 313 -3.73 -16.28 -0.44
N PHE A 314 -5.01 -16.56 -0.23
CA PHE A 314 -5.84 -17.16 -1.26
C PHE A 314 -7.19 -16.45 -1.45
N ALA A 315 -7.77 -16.62 -2.64
CA ALA A 315 -9.13 -16.22 -2.92
C ALA A 315 -10.13 -17.24 -2.32
N HIS A 316 -11.40 -16.83 -2.21
CA HIS A 316 -12.49 -17.74 -1.85
C HIS A 316 -12.54 -18.94 -2.84
N PRO A 317 -12.77 -20.17 -2.36
CA PRO A 317 -13.19 -20.55 -1.00
C PRO A 317 -12.05 -20.72 0.02
N ASP A 318 -10.78 -20.70 -0.42
CA ASP A 318 -9.62 -21.00 0.41
C ASP A 318 -9.07 -19.78 1.15
N ASN A 319 -9.82 -18.69 1.17
CA ASN A 319 -9.39 -17.40 1.70
C ASN A 319 -9.23 -17.31 3.23
N GLY A 320 -9.40 -18.42 3.92
CA GLY A 320 -9.07 -18.55 5.35
C GLY A 320 -7.65 -19.07 5.61
N HIS A 321 -6.89 -19.36 4.56
CA HIS A 321 -5.57 -19.98 4.65
C HIS A 321 -4.44 -19.00 4.36
N LEU A 322 -3.28 -19.30 4.94
CA LEU A 322 -1.96 -18.81 4.56
C LEU A 322 -1.02 -19.97 4.36
N GLN A 323 -0.17 -19.92 3.34
CA GLN A 323 0.91 -20.88 3.17
C GLN A 323 2.26 -20.19 3.09
N VAL A 324 3.28 -20.87 3.60
CA VAL A 324 4.67 -20.40 3.56
C VAL A 324 5.48 -21.36 2.71
N ILE A 325 6.11 -20.80 1.68
CA ILE A 325 7.02 -21.53 0.79
C ILE A 325 8.45 -21.20 1.22
N ASP A 326 9.26 -22.24 1.38
CA ASP A 326 10.70 -22.11 1.59
C ASP A 326 11.39 -21.94 0.22
N VAL A 327 12.12 -20.87 0.03
CA VAL A 327 12.73 -20.50 -1.26
C VAL A 327 13.78 -21.52 -1.72
N PRO A 328 14.73 -21.99 -0.87
CA PRO A 328 15.71 -22.97 -1.28
C PRO A 328 15.11 -24.33 -1.71
N SER A 329 14.17 -24.85 -0.93
CA SER A 329 13.56 -26.16 -1.22
C SER A 329 12.43 -26.09 -2.23
N ARG A 330 11.87 -24.90 -2.48
CA ARG A 330 10.71 -24.67 -3.35
C ARG A 330 9.49 -25.49 -2.93
N LYS A 331 9.24 -25.58 -1.63
CA LYS A 331 8.14 -26.36 -1.06
C LYS A 331 7.36 -25.55 -0.06
N VAL A 332 6.07 -25.85 0.07
CA VAL A 332 5.26 -25.36 1.19
C VAL A 332 5.76 -26.03 2.47
N VAL A 333 6.20 -25.24 3.44
CA VAL A 333 6.74 -25.69 4.73
C VAL A 333 5.79 -25.45 5.89
N LYS A 334 4.80 -24.57 5.71
CA LYS A 334 3.79 -24.25 6.72
C LYS A 334 2.47 -23.89 6.08
N SER A 335 1.37 -24.34 6.68
CA SER A 335 0.01 -23.88 6.41
C SER A 335 -0.60 -23.36 7.71
N LEU A 336 -1.20 -22.18 7.66
CA LEU A 336 -1.86 -21.50 8.76
C LEU A 336 -3.33 -21.25 8.40
N GLN A 337 -4.19 -21.11 9.41
CA GLN A 337 -5.60 -20.77 9.27
C GLN A 337 -5.96 -19.60 10.19
N PRO A 338 -5.58 -18.36 9.82
CA PRO A 338 -5.87 -17.18 10.62
C PRO A 338 -7.36 -16.95 10.85
N GLY A 339 -8.19 -17.27 9.86
CA GLY A 339 -9.63 -17.11 9.94
C GLY A 339 -10.25 -16.66 8.61
N PRO A 340 -11.54 -16.33 8.59
CA PRO A 340 -12.25 -16.07 7.35
C PRO A 340 -11.82 -14.76 6.70
N ALA A 341 -11.53 -14.84 5.39
CA ALA A 341 -11.17 -13.72 4.52
C ALA A 341 -9.87 -13.00 4.91
N VAL A 342 -8.76 -13.71 4.83
CA VAL A 342 -7.41 -13.12 4.85
C VAL A 342 -7.25 -12.24 3.61
N MET A 343 -7.12 -10.91 3.80
CA MET A 343 -7.12 -9.95 2.70
C MET A 343 -5.72 -9.49 2.32
N HIS A 344 -4.87 -9.21 3.29
CA HIS A 344 -3.55 -8.63 3.08
C HIS A 344 -2.56 -9.12 4.15
N MET A 345 -1.28 -9.01 3.81
CA MET A 345 -0.15 -9.27 4.71
C MET A 345 0.85 -8.14 4.58
N GLU A 346 1.55 -7.81 5.64
CA GLU A 346 2.67 -6.86 5.61
C GLU A 346 3.74 -7.28 6.60
N PHE A 347 5.01 -7.26 6.18
CA PHE A 347 6.14 -7.59 7.03
C PHE A 347 6.68 -6.34 7.73
N THR A 348 7.10 -6.50 9.00
CA THR A 348 7.99 -5.52 9.64
C THR A 348 9.28 -5.35 8.81
N PRO A 349 9.96 -4.21 8.90
CA PRO A 349 11.08 -3.90 7.98
C PRO A 349 12.19 -4.96 7.91
N ARG A 350 12.46 -5.65 9.01
CA ARG A 350 13.45 -6.74 9.06
C ARG A 350 12.84 -8.13 8.92
N GLY A 351 11.51 -8.21 8.83
CA GLY A 351 10.81 -9.46 8.61
C GLY A 351 10.63 -10.35 9.83
N GLU A 352 10.85 -9.84 11.05
CA GLU A 352 10.63 -10.63 12.26
C GLU A 352 9.17 -10.99 12.47
N HIS A 353 8.27 -10.09 12.07
CA HIS A 353 6.83 -10.29 12.20
C HIS A 353 6.12 -10.05 10.88
N VAL A 354 5.00 -10.73 10.69
CA VAL A 354 4.05 -10.46 9.62
C VAL A 354 2.68 -10.13 10.23
N TRP A 355 2.09 -9.03 9.77
CA TRP A 355 0.75 -8.62 10.13
C TRP A 355 -0.22 -9.10 9.06
N VAL A 356 -1.35 -9.66 9.47
CA VAL A 356 -2.31 -10.35 8.60
C VAL A 356 -3.70 -9.82 8.88
N SER A 357 -4.35 -9.23 7.88
CA SER A 357 -5.74 -8.78 8.01
C SER A 357 -6.70 -9.95 7.85
N VAL A 358 -7.52 -10.21 8.88
CA VAL A 358 -8.59 -11.20 8.88
C VAL A 358 -9.93 -10.47 8.80
N ARG A 359 -10.34 -10.13 7.58
CA ARG A 359 -11.47 -9.21 7.33
C ARG A 359 -12.75 -9.63 8.04
N ASP A 360 -13.20 -10.86 7.84
CA ASP A 360 -14.49 -11.31 8.38
C ASP A 360 -14.38 -11.77 9.84
N GLY A 361 -13.17 -11.72 10.39
CA GLY A 361 -12.88 -11.89 11.82
C GLY A 361 -12.73 -10.58 12.58
N ASP A 362 -12.87 -9.42 11.92
CA ASP A 362 -12.74 -8.07 12.51
C ASP A 362 -11.47 -7.91 13.34
N ARG A 363 -10.33 -8.34 12.79
CA ARG A 363 -9.03 -8.27 13.48
C ARG A 363 -7.83 -8.30 12.53
N VAL A 364 -6.72 -7.83 13.04
CA VAL A 364 -5.38 -8.07 12.51
C VAL A 364 -4.66 -9.04 13.44
N GLU A 365 -4.06 -10.06 12.89
CA GLU A 365 -3.22 -11.01 13.62
C GLU A 365 -1.74 -10.76 13.30
N VAL A 366 -0.89 -10.85 14.32
CA VAL A 366 0.56 -10.73 14.17
C VAL A 366 1.21 -12.08 14.43
N TYR A 367 2.04 -12.51 13.49
CA TYR A 367 2.78 -13.77 13.61
C TYR A 367 4.28 -13.51 13.67
N ASP A 368 4.97 -14.27 14.50
CA ASP A 368 6.42 -14.41 14.46
C ASP A 368 6.81 -15.25 13.23
N THR A 369 7.68 -14.74 12.40
CA THR A 369 8.02 -15.38 11.12
C THR A 369 8.99 -16.55 11.27
N ALA A 370 9.69 -16.69 12.39
CA ALA A 370 10.58 -17.81 12.65
C ALA A 370 9.83 -19.03 13.17
N THR A 371 8.91 -18.81 14.11
CA THR A 371 8.13 -19.89 14.76
C THR A 371 6.79 -20.16 14.11
N PHE A 372 6.26 -19.18 13.34
CA PHE A 372 4.90 -19.17 12.79
C PHE A 372 3.80 -19.13 13.86
N GLU A 373 4.12 -18.73 15.06
CA GLU A 373 3.15 -18.57 16.14
C GLU A 373 2.50 -17.20 16.09
N ARG A 374 1.20 -17.14 16.39
CA ARG A 374 0.51 -15.89 16.57
C ARG A 374 0.90 -15.29 17.92
N ILE A 375 1.51 -14.11 17.87
CA ILE A 375 2.02 -13.40 19.06
C ILE A 375 1.11 -12.27 19.54
N SER A 376 0.25 -11.74 18.64
CA SER A 376 -0.66 -10.65 18.98
C SER A 376 -1.92 -10.66 18.12
N THR A 377 -2.95 -9.97 18.60
CA THR A 377 -4.21 -9.73 17.87
C THR A 377 -4.70 -8.33 18.20
N LEU A 378 -4.97 -7.53 17.18
CA LEU A 378 -5.54 -6.19 17.29
C LEU A 378 -6.96 -6.19 16.71
N PRO A 379 -7.94 -5.58 17.39
CA PRO A 379 -9.28 -5.40 16.82
C PRO A 379 -9.20 -4.40 15.66
N ALA A 380 -9.90 -4.66 14.56
CA ALA A 380 -10.01 -3.76 13.42
C ALA A 380 -11.28 -4.07 12.63
N THR A 381 -12.05 -3.05 12.24
CA THR A 381 -13.36 -3.24 11.59
C THR A 381 -13.21 -3.57 10.10
N LYS A 382 -13.43 -4.84 9.74
CA LYS A 382 -13.27 -5.32 8.35
C LYS A 382 -11.93 -4.89 7.74
N PRO A 383 -10.79 -5.22 8.36
CA PRO A 383 -9.49 -4.78 7.87
C PRO A 383 -9.22 -5.31 6.46
N SER A 384 -8.49 -4.51 5.67
CA SER A 384 -8.04 -4.89 4.34
C SER A 384 -6.53 -4.63 4.17
N GLY A 385 -6.14 -3.53 3.55
CA GLY A 385 -4.73 -3.20 3.37
C GLY A 385 -4.02 -2.88 4.70
N ILE A 386 -2.80 -3.37 4.83
CA ILE A 386 -1.85 -3.02 5.90
C ILE A 386 -0.62 -2.46 5.20
N PHE A 387 -0.18 -1.27 5.61
CA PHE A 387 0.95 -0.58 4.99
C PHE A 387 1.85 -0.03 6.08
N PHE A 388 3.14 -0.40 6.07
CA PHE A 388 4.11 0.15 7.02
C PHE A 388 4.92 1.28 6.39
N THR A 389 5.36 2.22 7.21
CA THR A 389 6.12 3.40 6.78
C THR A 389 7.46 3.07 6.11
N SER A 390 7.97 1.84 6.27
CA SER A 390 9.11 1.34 5.51
C SER A 390 8.93 1.36 3.99
N ARG A 391 7.68 1.42 3.51
CA ARG A 391 7.37 1.61 2.09
C ARG A 391 7.73 3.00 1.56
N ALA A 392 7.79 4.02 2.43
CA ALA A 392 8.09 5.40 2.06
C ALA A 392 9.37 5.59 1.25
N HIS A 393 10.32 4.67 1.36
CA HIS A 393 11.63 4.74 0.72
C HIS A 393 11.80 3.79 -0.46
N LYS A 394 10.72 3.06 -0.82
CA LYS A 394 10.76 2.11 -1.93
C LYS A 394 10.12 2.73 -3.16
N ILE A 395 10.67 2.41 -4.32
CA ILE A 395 10.09 2.77 -5.60
C ILE A 395 8.95 1.80 -5.92
N GLY A 396 7.83 2.31 -6.41
CA GLY A 396 6.68 1.49 -6.78
C GLY A 396 5.94 0.85 -5.59
N LEU A 397 6.01 1.46 -4.41
CA LEU A 397 5.31 0.94 -3.22
C LEU A 397 4.73 2.05 -2.33
#